data_d7d54dcc322b78789c0970096798e4db
#
_entry.id   d7d54dcc322b78789c0970096798e4db
#
_cell.length_a   1.000
_cell.length_b   1.000
_cell.length_c   1.000
_cell.angle_alpha   90.00
_cell.angle_beta   90.00
_cell.angle_gamma   90.00
#
_symmetry.space_group_name_H-M   'P 1'
#
loop_
_entity.id
_entity.type
_entity.pdbx_description
1 polymer ?
#
loop_
_entity_poly.entity_id
_entity_poly.type
_entity_poly.pdbx_seq_one_letter_code
_entity_poly.pdbx_strand_id
1 'polypeptide(L)'
;MYLEIEKVVGREILDSRGNPTVEAEVYLLDGTVGRGTAPSGASTGEFEALELRDGDKARYLGKGVQKAVENINTVINEAIEGLDASDIYAVDATMIAADGTKDKSKLGANAILAVSIACCRAAATALEIPLYRFLGGVSGNRFASTDDEYCKRWVPCTFIWTGCAGIYDHAGWSTFF
;
A
#
# COMPACT_ATOMS: atom_id res chain seq x y z
N MET A 1 8.46 -3.20 22.67
CA MET A 1 9.42 -2.39 21.92
C MET A 1 8.60 -1.39 21.17
N TYR A 2 8.89 -0.10 21.26
CA TYR A 2 8.16 0.96 20.57
C TYR A 2 8.91 1.29 19.27
N LEU A 3 8.26 1.12 18.15
CA LEU A 3 8.84 1.32 16.83
C LEU A 3 8.39 2.67 16.27
N GLU A 4 8.96 3.74 16.84
CA GLU A 4 8.57 5.10 16.54
C GLU A 4 8.86 5.49 15.09
N ILE A 5 7.85 6.02 14.41
CA ILE A 5 7.96 6.56 13.06
C ILE A 5 8.66 7.93 13.15
N GLU A 6 9.85 8.04 12.53
CA GLU A 6 10.60 9.29 12.42
C GLU A 6 10.01 10.17 11.32
N LYS A 7 9.76 9.58 10.15
CA LYS A 7 9.23 10.30 8.99
C LYS A 7 8.69 9.37 7.92
N VAL A 8 7.88 9.93 7.04
CA VAL A 8 7.37 9.25 5.84
C VAL A 8 7.75 10.05 4.60
N VAL A 9 8.22 9.36 3.57
CA VAL A 9 8.59 9.95 2.27
C VAL A 9 7.82 9.27 1.16
N GLY A 10 6.98 10.03 0.47
CA GLY A 10 6.25 9.58 -0.72
C GLY A 10 6.98 9.94 -2.00
N ARG A 11 6.87 9.10 -3.01
CA ARG A 11 7.33 9.38 -4.36
C ARG A 11 6.41 8.77 -5.42
N GLU A 12 6.44 9.35 -6.62
CA GLU A 12 5.81 8.77 -7.78
C GLU A 12 6.78 7.82 -8.46
N ILE A 13 6.33 6.60 -8.74
CA ILE A 13 7.07 5.60 -9.51
C ILE A 13 6.19 5.12 -10.68
N LEU A 14 6.73 4.29 -11.56
CA LEU A 14 5.98 3.67 -12.64
C LEU A 14 5.70 2.20 -12.32
N ASP A 15 4.47 1.78 -12.59
CA ASP A 15 4.08 0.36 -12.51
C ASP A 15 4.63 -0.44 -13.71
N SER A 16 4.40 -1.76 -13.72
CA SER A 16 4.85 -2.65 -14.80
C SER A 16 4.25 -2.33 -16.18
N ARG A 17 3.18 -1.52 -16.21
CA ARG A 17 2.50 -1.05 -17.44
C ARG A 17 2.93 0.36 -17.82
N GLY A 18 3.86 0.98 -17.09
CA GLY A 18 4.32 2.35 -17.31
C GLY A 18 3.34 3.42 -16.83
N ASN A 19 2.35 3.09 -15.98
CA ASN A 19 1.48 4.09 -15.39
C ASN A 19 2.06 4.58 -14.05
N PRO A 20 1.89 5.87 -13.73
CA PRO A 20 2.28 6.39 -12.42
C PRO A 20 1.56 5.68 -11.28
N THR A 21 2.29 5.37 -10.23
CA THR A 21 1.76 4.85 -8.97
C THR A 21 2.50 5.45 -7.78
N VAL A 22 1.94 5.29 -6.58
CA VAL A 22 2.48 5.84 -5.35
C VAL A 22 3.38 4.81 -4.68
N GLU A 23 4.57 5.25 -4.27
CA GLU A 23 5.46 4.55 -3.34
C GLU A 23 5.64 5.40 -2.08
N ALA A 24 5.59 4.77 -0.91
CA ALA A 24 5.93 5.38 0.37
C ALA A 24 7.09 4.64 1.02
N GLU A 25 7.98 5.38 1.67
CA GLU A 25 9.00 4.86 2.58
C GLU A 25 8.74 5.40 3.97
N VAL A 26 8.67 4.51 4.95
CA VAL A 26 8.55 4.83 6.37
C VAL A 26 9.90 4.59 7.04
N TYR A 27 10.42 5.60 7.70
CA TYR A 27 11.66 5.57 8.45
C TYR A 27 11.35 5.49 9.94
N LEU A 28 11.96 4.54 10.62
CA LEU A 28 11.86 4.40 12.07
C LEU A 28 13.09 5.04 12.75
N LEU A 29 12.95 5.44 14.01
CA LEU A 29 14.06 6.03 14.78
C LEU A 29 15.28 5.12 14.94
N ASP A 30 15.09 3.79 14.84
CA ASP A 30 16.19 2.82 14.87
C ASP A 30 16.96 2.72 13.53
N GLY A 31 16.57 3.48 12.53
CA GLY A 31 17.13 3.48 11.18
C GLY A 31 16.51 2.44 10.25
N THR A 32 15.56 1.63 10.71
CA THR A 32 14.83 0.68 9.85
C THR A 32 13.95 1.44 8.85
N VAL A 33 13.91 0.95 7.60
CA VAL A 33 13.10 1.52 6.54
C VAL A 33 12.16 0.47 5.95
N GLY A 34 10.87 0.78 5.92
CA GLY A 34 9.87 -0.02 5.21
C GLY A 34 9.40 0.69 3.95
N ARG A 35 9.17 -0.06 2.87
CA ARG A 35 8.69 0.48 1.59
C ARG A 35 7.36 -0.16 1.20
N GLY A 36 6.39 0.67 0.82
CA GLY A 36 5.08 0.25 0.35
C GLY A 36 4.71 0.90 -0.98
N THR A 37 4.07 0.14 -1.86
CA THR A 37 3.58 0.64 -3.14
C THR A 37 2.09 0.32 -3.29
N ALA A 38 1.34 1.21 -3.93
CA ALA A 38 -0.10 1.04 -4.15
C ALA A 38 -0.43 1.11 -5.64
N PRO A 39 -0.18 0.02 -6.41
CA PRO A 39 -0.51 0.00 -7.83
C PRO A 39 -2.03 -0.02 -8.06
N SER A 40 -2.46 0.59 -9.16
CA SER A 40 -3.88 0.59 -9.56
C SER A 40 -4.35 -0.77 -10.00
N GLY A 41 -5.56 -1.14 -9.59
CA GLY A 41 -6.30 -2.26 -10.16
C GLY A 41 -6.67 -2.06 -11.63
N ALA A 42 -7.09 -3.13 -12.29
CA ALA A 42 -7.57 -3.10 -13.68
C ALA A 42 -9.06 -2.72 -13.78
N SER A 43 -9.82 -2.93 -12.73
CA SER A 43 -11.25 -2.62 -12.64
C SER A 43 -11.54 -1.83 -11.37
N THR A 44 -12.59 -1.03 -11.39
CA THR A 44 -13.08 -0.28 -10.23
C THR A 44 -14.43 -0.82 -9.79
N GLY A 45 -14.61 -1.01 -8.48
CA GLY A 45 -15.90 -1.38 -7.88
C GLY A 45 -16.68 -0.14 -7.44
N GLU A 46 -17.99 -0.26 -7.36
CA GLU A 46 -18.88 0.84 -6.94
C GLU A 46 -18.59 1.33 -5.50
N PHE A 47 -18.06 0.45 -4.66
CA PHE A 47 -17.78 0.73 -3.23
C PHE A 47 -16.29 0.88 -2.92
N GLU A 48 -15.43 0.91 -3.94
CA GLU A 48 -14.00 1.14 -3.73
C GLU A 48 -13.72 2.56 -3.25
N ALA A 49 -12.70 2.67 -2.38
CA ALA A 49 -12.16 3.96 -2.00
C ALA A 49 -11.46 4.63 -3.19
N LEU A 50 -11.47 5.95 -3.23
CA LEU A 50 -11.01 6.72 -4.38
C LEU A 50 -9.48 6.72 -4.49
N GLU A 51 -8.97 6.29 -5.63
CA GLU A 51 -7.58 6.51 -6.01
C GLU A 51 -7.40 7.96 -6.46
N LEU A 52 -6.55 8.72 -5.76
CA LEU A 52 -6.31 10.12 -6.08
C LEU A 52 -5.36 10.24 -7.27
N ARG A 53 -5.87 10.83 -8.35
CA ARG A 53 -5.13 11.15 -9.58
C ARG A 53 -5.09 12.66 -9.83
N ASP A 54 -4.02 13.14 -10.46
CA ASP A 54 -3.83 14.59 -10.71
C ASP A 54 -4.84 15.15 -11.68
N GLY A 55 -5.28 14.36 -12.68
CA GLY A 55 -6.21 14.78 -13.71
C GLY A 55 -5.59 15.70 -14.79
N ASP A 56 -4.30 16.05 -14.66
CA ASP A 56 -3.59 16.86 -15.67
C ASP A 56 -3.29 16.03 -16.92
N LYS A 57 -4.00 16.31 -18.00
CA LYS A 57 -3.86 15.60 -19.28
C LYS A 57 -2.49 15.79 -19.95
N ALA A 58 -1.75 16.86 -19.62
CA ALA A 58 -0.41 17.10 -20.14
C ALA A 58 0.62 16.13 -19.55
N ARG A 59 0.30 15.51 -18.39
CA ARG A 59 1.18 14.58 -17.69
C ARG A 59 0.51 13.22 -17.54
N TYR A 60 1.11 12.19 -18.16
CA TYR A 60 0.61 10.80 -18.14
C TYR A 60 -0.89 10.66 -18.48
N LEU A 61 -1.41 11.52 -19.38
CA LEU A 61 -2.83 11.54 -19.76
C LEU A 61 -3.80 11.70 -18.57
N GLY A 62 -3.38 12.43 -17.54
CA GLY A 62 -4.19 12.64 -16.32
C GLY A 62 -3.97 11.60 -15.21
N LYS A 63 -3.12 10.59 -15.44
CA LYS A 63 -2.88 9.50 -14.49
C LYS A 63 -1.79 9.80 -13.44
N GLY A 64 -1.19 11.00 -13.45
CA GLY A 64 -0.21 11.41 -12.46
C GLY A 64 -0.73 11.25 -11.01
N VAL A 65 0.18 11.09 -10.04
CA VAL A 65 -0.14 10.90 -8.62
C VAL A 65 0.58 11.88 -7.70
N GLN A 66 1.01 13.04 -8.24
CA GLN A 66 1.77 14.02 -7.47
C GLN A 66 0.99 14.56 -6.28
N LYS A 67 -0.33 14.77 -6.41
CA LYS A 67 -1.18 15.19 -5.28
C LYS A 67 -1.18 14.18 -4.14
N ALA A 68 -1.27 12.89 -4.47
CA ALA A 68 -1.19 11.82 -3.48
C ALA A 68 0.20 11.77 -2.80
N VAL A 69 1.26 11.96 -3.58
CA VAL A 69 2.64 12.05 -3.06
C VAL A 69 2.81 13.26 -2.15
N GLU A 70 2.28 14.42 -2.53
CA GLU A 70 2.31 15.62 -1.69
C GLU A 70 1.56 15.41 -0.37
N ASN A 71 0.40 14.76 -0.40
CA ASN A 71 -0.36 14.39 0.80
C ASN A 71 0.43 13.47 1.74
N ILE A 72 1.22 12.53 1.19
CA ILE A 72 2.11 11.68 2.00
C ILE A 72 3.19 12.52 2.67
N ASN A 73 3.87 13.38 1.90
CA ASN A 73 5.00 14.16 2.38
C ASN A 73 4.62 15.29 3.35
N THR A 74 3.33 15.63 3.42
CA THR A 74 2.83 16.70 4.30
C THR A 74 1.85 16.14 5.33
N VAL A 75 0.58 16.02 4.97
CA VAL A 75 -0.52 15.72 5.91
C VAL A 75 -0.34 14.36 6.59
N ILE A 76 0.01 13.32 5.82
CA ILE A 76 0.16 11.97 6.38
C ILE A 76 1.40 11.92 7.26
N ASN A 77 2.53 12.47 6.79
CA ASN A 77 3.77 12.51 7.57
C ASN A 77 3.54 13.19 8.93
N GLU A 78 2.93 14.39 8.96
CA GLU A 78 2.64 15.11 10.20
C GLU A 78 1.66 14.35 11.12
N ALA A 79 0.71 13.59 10.52
CA ALA A 79 -0.30 12.90 11.31
C ALA A 79 0.23 11.65 12.03
N ILE A 80 1.20 10.94 11.43
CA ILE A 80 1.67 9.64 11.96
C ILE A 80 3.09 9.69 12.53
N GLU A 81 3.81 10.80 12.40
CA GLU A 81 5.11 11.03 13.06
C GLU A 81 4.97 10.79 14.57
N GLY A 82 5.91 10.05 15.16
CA GLY A 82 5.90 9.70 16.57
C GLY A 82 4.99 8.50 16.94
N LEU A 83 4.17 7.98 16.03
CA LEU A 83 3.37 6.79 16.30
C LEU A 83 4.22 5.51 16.25
N ASP A 84 3.73 4.44 16.87
CA ASP A 84 4.32 3.12 16.82
C ASP A 84 3.92 2.41 15.51
N ALA A 85 4.88 2.14 14.64
CA ALA A 85 4.65 1.43 13.38
C ALA A 85 4.14 0.00 13.56
N SER A 86 4.31 -0.60 14.75
CA SER A 86 3.77 -1.94 15.05
C SER A 86 2.27 -1.93 15.34
N ASP A 87 1.71 -0.78 15.73
CA ASP A 87 0.26 -0.60 15.88
C ASP A 87 -0.37 -0.10 14.57
N ILE A 88 -0.48 -1.01 13.58
CA ILE A 88 -1.06 -0.71 12.28
C ILE A 88 -2.49 -0.20 12.36
N TYR A 89 -3.26 -0.61 13.36
CA TYR A 89 -4.63 -0.12 13.54
C TYR A 89 -4.66 1.35 13.96
N ALA A 90 -3.77 1.76 14.86
CA ALA A 90 -3.65 3.16 15.26
C ALA A 90 -3.16 4.04 14.10
N VAL A 91 -2.16 3.57 13.34
CA VAL A 91 -1.64 4.28 12.16
C VAL A 91 -2.73 4.46 11.11
N ASP A 92 -3.43 3.38 10.75
CA ASP A 92 -4.50 3.42 9.76
C ASP A 92 -5.67 4.30 10.21
N ALA A 93 -6.10 4.18 11.47
CA ALA A 93 -7.16 5.01 12.02
C ALA A 93 -6.80 6.50 11.99
N THR A 94 -5.54 6.84 12.28
CA THR A 94 -5.05 8.23 12.25
C THR A 94 -5.08 8.78 10.82
N MET A 95 -4.60 8.03 9.84
CA MET A 95 -4.64 8.45 8.43
C MET A 95 -6.08 8.61 7.92
N ILE A 96 -6.98 7.68 8.28
CA ILE A 96 -8.41 7.76 7.92
C ILE A 96 -9.08 8.98 8.57
N ALA A 97 -8.74 9.29 9.83
CA ALA A 97 -9.25 10.47 10.52
C ALA A 97 -8.72 11.78 9.89
N ALA A 98 -7.47 11.81 9.45
CA ALA A 98 -6.87 12.96 8.76
C ALA A 98 -7.51 13.19 7.37
N ASP A 99 -7.91 12.12 6.68
CA ASP A 99 -8.70 12.21 5.45
C ASP A 99 -10.10 12.75 5.74
N GLY A 100 -10.81 12.17 6.68
CA GLY A 100 -12.13 12.61 7.13
C GLY A 100 -13.27 12.38 6.13
N THR A 101 -13.01 11.77 4.96
CA THR A 101 -14.02 11.46 3.95
C THR A 101 -14.36 9.97 3.96
N LYS A 102 -15.57 9.62 3.50
CA LYS A 102 -16.01 8.22 3.46
C LYS A 102 -15.21 7.39 2.44
N ASP A 103 -14.86 7.99 1.33
CA ASP A 103 -14.22 7.36 0.15
C ASP A 103 -12.71 7.65 0.03
N LYS A 104 -12.09 8.28 1.04
CA LYS A 104 -10.68 8.70 1.07
C LYS A 104 -10.31 9.65 -0.07
N SER A 105 -11.26 10.49 -0.49
CA SER A 105 -11.07 11.40 -1.64
C SER A 105 -10.13 12.56 -1.37
N LYS A 106 -9.88 12.91 -0.10
CA LYS A 106 -9.01 14.04 0.26
C LYS A 106 -7.53 13.67 0.17
N LEU A 107 -7.11 12.60 0.82
CA LEU A 107 -5.72 12.16 0.82
C LEU A 107 -5.42 11.18 -0.33
N GLY A 108 -6.41 10.38 -0.71
CA GLY A 108 -6.31 9.32 -1.68
C GLY A 108 -6.09 7.95 -1.05
N ALA A 109 -6.90 6.96 -1.46
CA ALA A 109 -6.76 5.59 -0.97
C ALA A 109 -5.39 5.00 -1.32
N ASN A 110 -4.82 5.37 -2.47
CA ASN A 110 -3.47 4.97 -2.89
C ASN A 110 -2.38 5.53 -1.96
N ALA A 111 -2.51 6.76 -1.48
CA ALA A 111 -1.56 7.34 -0.53
C ALA A 111 -1.63 6.60 0.83
N ILE A 112 -2.85 6.45 1.38
CA ILE A 112 -3.07 5.77 2.67
C ILE A 112 -2.57 4.33 2.61
N LEU A 113 -2.90 3.59 1.54
CA LEU A 113 -2.51 2.18 1.39
C LEU A 113 -0.99 2.02 1.26
N ALA A 114 -0.32 2.87 0.47
CA ALA A 114 1.14 2.81 0.32
C ALA A 114 1.85 2.99 1.68
N VAL A 115 1.39 3.93 2.50
CA VAL A 115 1.96 4.18 3.83
C VAL A 115 1.65 3.05 4.80
N SER A 116 0.43 2.53 4.82
CA SER A 116 0.04 1.38 5.67
C SER A 116 0.92 0.15 5.38
N ILE A 117 1.13 -0.18 4.09
CA ILE A 117 2.03 -1.28 3.69
C ILE A 117 3.48 -0.99 4.13
N ALA A 118 3.94 0.25 3.97
CA ALA A 118 5.30 0.63 4.37
C ALA A 118 5.51 0.48 5.88
N CYS A 119 4.53 0.90 6.72
CA CYS A 119 4.57 0.71 8.17
C CYS A 119 4.63 -0.77 8.55
N CYS A 120 3.78 -1.62 7.95
CA CYS A 120 3.80 -3.07 8.19
C CYS A 120 5.17 -3.68 7.88
N ARG A 121 5.80 -3.28 6.78
CA ARG A 121 7.13 -3.77 6.39
C ARG A 121 8.23 -3.25 7.30
N ALA A 122 8.19 -1.97 7.68
CA ALA A 122 9.14 -1.40 8.63
C ALA A 122 9.07 -2.15 9.97
N ALA A 123 7.86 -2.32 10.52
CA ALA A 123 7.65 -3.04 11.78
C ALA A 123 8.12 -4.50 11.71
N ALA A 124 7.76 -5.22 10.65
CA ALA A 124 8.19 -6.61 10.48
C ALA A 124 9.71 -6.73 10.39
N THR A 125 10.38 -5.80 9.68
CA THR A 125 11.84 -5.76 9.54
C THR A 125 12.51 -5.43 10.88
N ALA A 126 12.02 -4.41 11.61
CA ALA A 126 12.57 -4.02 12.90
C ALA A 126 12.41 -5.14 13.96
N LEU A 127 11.32 -5.91 13.88
CA LEU A 127 11.08 -7.06 14.76
C LEU A 127 11.81 -8.34 14.31
N GLU A 128 12.51 -8.30 13.18
CA GLU A 128 13.20 -9.46 12.57
C GLU A 128 12.28 -10.66 12.32
N ILE A 129 11.01 -10.41 11.99
CA ILE A 129 10.04 -11.44 11.66
C ILE A 129 9.54 -11.31 10.23
N PRO A 130 9.20 -12.41 9.55
CA PRO A 130 8.61 -12.35 8.22
C PRO A 130 7.27 -11.59 8.23
N LEU A 131 7.01 -10.80 7.20
CA LEU A 131 5.80 -9.98 7.09
C LEU A 131 4.51 -10.79 7.26
N TYR A 132 4.44 -12.01 6.69
CA TYR A 132 3.26 -12.86 6.83
C TYR A 132 2.99 -13.25 8.30
N ARG A 133 4.04 -13.36 9.12
CA ARG A 133 3.91 -13.61 10.54
C ARG A 133 3.48 -12.37 11.30
N PHE A 134 3.99 -11.21 10.93
CA PHE A 134 3.57 -9.94 11.51
C PHE A 134 2.08 -9.70 11.29
N LEU A 135 1.59 -9.89 10.06
CA LEU A 135 0.18 -9.68 9.71
C LEU A 135 -0.73 -10.81 10.21
N GLY A 136 -0.29 -12.06 10.08
CA GLY A 136 -1.11 -13.24 10.42
C GLY A 136 -1.02 -13.66 11.89
N GLY A 137 -0.10 -13.08 12.67
CA GLY A 137 0.13 -13.44 14.05
C GLY A 137 0.49 -14.92 14.24
N VAL A 138 0.11 -15.48 15.37
CA VAL A 138 0.40 -16.89 15.74
C VAL A 138 -0.25 -17.89 14.77
N SER A 139 -1.36 -17.52 14.16
CA SER A 139 -2.13 -18.35 13.22
C SER A 139 -1.69 -18.22 11.77
N GLY A 140 -0.77 -17.30 11.46
CA GLY A 140 -0.28 -17.02 10.11
C GLY A 140 0.70 -18.08 9.60
N ASN A 141 0.29 -19.35 9.52
CA ASN A 141 1.12 -20.49 9.11
C ASN A 141 0.45 -21.34 8.01
N ARG A 142 -0.66 -20.86 7.43
CA ARG A 142 -1.37 -21.54 6.37
C ARG A 142 -1.41 -20.64 5.14
N PHE A 143 -1.13 -21.23 3.96
CA PHE A 143 -1.40 -20.55 2.70
C PHE A 143 -2.90 -20.32 2.55
N ALA A 144 -3.28 -19.16 2.02
CA ALA A 144 -4.65 -18.92 1.62
C ALA A 144 -5.04 -20.00 0.58
N SER A 145 -6.12 -20.72 0.86
CA SER A 145 -6.73 -21.59 -0.16
C SER A 145 -7.36 -20.66 -1.18
N THR A 146 -6.75 -20.56 -2.36
CA THR A 146 -7.36 -19.82 -3.46
C THR A 146 -8.52 -20.65 -3.98
N ASP A 147 -9.73 -20.11 -3.82
CA ASP A 147 -10.90 -20.67 -4.47
C ASP A 147 -10.72 -20.56 -5.98
N ASP A 148 -10.99 -21.65 -6.71
CA ASP A 148 -10.90 -21.71 -8.17
C ASP A 148 -11.71 -20.59 -8.86
N GLU A 149 -12.80 -20.13 -8.26
CA GLU A 149 -13.59 -18.98 -8.73
C GLU A 149 -12.85 -17.67 -8.61
N TYR A 150 -12.08 -17.46 -7.55
CA TYR A 150 -11.28 -16.24 -7.36
C TYR A 150 -10.20 -16.16 -8.46
N CYS A 151 -9.49 -17.24 -8.72
CA CYS A 151 -8.50 -17.31 -9.78
C CYS A 151 -9.12 -17.11 -11.18
N LYS A 152 -10.27 -17.71 -11.45
CA LYS A 152 -10.97 -17.58 -12.75
C LYS A 152 -11.53 -16.19 -13.00
N ARG A 153 -11.90 -15.45 -11.97
CA ARG A 153 -12.51 -14.12 -12.08
C ARG A 153 -11.49 -13.01 -12.39
N TRP A 154 -10.23 -13.20 -12.00
CA TRP A 154 -9.20 -12.14 -12.06
C TRP A 154 -8.11 -12.40 -13.12
N VAL A 155 -8.02 -13.58 -13.71
CA VAL A 155 -7.01 -13.92 -14.70
C VAL A 155 -7.65 -14.06 -16.07
N PRO A 156 -7.23 -13.30 -17.10
CA PRO A 156 -7.55 -13.61 -18.47
C PRO A 156 -7.11 -15.06 -18.78
N CYS A 157 -7.97 -15.83 -19.41
CA CYS A 157 -7.84 -17.28 -19.64
C CYS A 157 -6.52 -17.78 -20.23
N THR A 158 -5.67 -16.90 -20.74
CA THR A 158 -4.37 -17.21 -21.32
C THR A 158 -3.27 -17.47 -20.29
N PHE A 159 -3.50 -17.23 -19.00
CA PHE A 159 -2.47 -17.33 -17.96
C PHE A 159 -2.75 -18.36 -16.85
N ILE A 160 -3.66 -19.28 -17.07
CA ILE A 160 -4.08 -20.27 -16.06
C ILE A 160 -2.93 -21.16 -15.58
N TRP A 161 -1.84 -21.30 -16.35
CA TRP A 161 -0.76 -22.23 -16.01
C TRP A 161 0.37 -21.61 -15.17
N THR A 162 0.55 -20.32 -15.19
CA THR A 162 1.52 -19.64 -14.32
C THR A 162 0.91 -19.27 -12.95
N GLY A 163 -0.31 -19.70 -12.73
CA GLY A 163 -0.97 -19.76 -11.45
C GLY A 163 -1.08 -18.44 -10.71
N CYS A 164 -1.23 -18.58 -9.44
CA CYS A 164 -1.37 -17.48 -8.49
C CYS A 164 -0.19 -16.50 -8.50
N ALA A 165 1.00 -16.91 -8.93
CA ALA A 165 2.18 -16.05 -9.03
C ALA A 165 1.97 -14.87 -10.00
N GLY A 166 1.29 -15.08 -11.13
CA GLY A 166 1.00 -14.01 -12.08
C GLY A 166 -0.02 -12.99 -11.58
N ILE A 167 -0.93 -13.40 -10.73
CA ILE A 167 -1.89 -12.49 -10.07
C ILE A 167 -1.16 -11.60 -9.07
N TYR A 168 -0.24 -12.19 -8.32
CA TYR A 168 0.53 -11.50 -7.29
C TYR A 168 1.54 -10.53 -7.90
N ASP A 169 2.17 -10.85 -9.03
CA ASP A 169 3.09 -9.95 -9.74
C ASP A 169 2.41 -8.66 -10.22
N HIS A 170 1.18 -8.76 -10.73
CA HIS A 170 0.44 -7.60 -11.18
C HIS A 170 -0.09 -6.70 -10.05
N ALA A 171 -0.29 -7.27 -8.88
CA ALA A 171 -0.75 -6.55 -7.70
C ALA A 171 0.39 -6.06 -6.80
N GLY A 172 1.66 -6.32 -7.16
CA GLY A 172 2.82 -6.02 -6.29
C GLY A 172 2.89 -6.92 -5.05
N TRP A 173 2.18 -8.03 -5.04
CA TRP A 173 2.09 -8.97 -3.92
C TRP A 173 3.13 -10.10 -4.00
N SER A 174 3.89 -10.18 -5.09
CA SER A 174 4.97 -11.15 -5.30
C SER A 174 6.08 -11.09 -4.25
N THR A 175 6.12 -10.02 -3.46
CA THR A 175 7.07 -9.86 -2.35
C THR A 175 6.54 -10.39 -1.01
N PHE A 176 5.36 -10.96 -0.97
CA PHE A 176 4.78 -11.51 0.26
C PHE A 176 5.02 -13.02 0.45
N PHE A 177 5.68 -13.70 -0.52
CA PHE A 177 6.00 -15.13 -0.44
C PHE A 177 7.46 -15.42 -0.74
#